data_ec36b164dc7def3bb7fd3bb8aa583f8e
#
_entry.id   ec36b164dc7def3bb7fd3bb8aa583f8e
#
_cell.length_a   1.000
_cell.length_b   1.000
_cell.length_c   1.000
_cell.angle_alpha   90.00
_cell.angle_beta   90.00
_cell.angle_gamma   90.00
#
_symmetry.space_group_name_H-M   'P 1'
#
loop_
_entity.id
_entity.type
_entity.pdbx_description
1 polymer ?
#
loop_
_entity_poly.entity_id
_entity_poly.type
_entity_poly.pdbx_seq_one_letter_code
_entity_poly.pdbx_strand_id
1 'polypeptide(L)'
;MNGNWDLIGHESAIRILDSAVSIDRISHAYLITGPKQVGRGRLAKQFAMAINCESPDAAPCGICSQCDRITRGLHADVRLIDRHTPIRGVGGGEASTPDKDASRARISIEVIRDLQHDGNVSPFEGKRHVFIIEDAETFKFDDGITTQAANALLKTLEEPTETSMLILVAPDRDSVPETVASRCQWIQLRPVPVDQISEGLISKHAASPEDAETFARLSNGRPGRAIELLEDPAAVGHYDQMIQRIIDTSTSSLEGRFRYAKELSGQFRKDSAAVEAELQAWSSVWRDAMLAKHGVTDGAVHTNWQEQLTELAASCELDQIVEVIEGSRAAISALRANAAPQLAIEVMMLNLPAITRPVGT
;
A
#
# COMPACT_ATOMS: atom_id res chain seq x y z
N MET A 1 -1.97 13.90 -22.63
CA MET A 1 -0.87 13.30 -21.84
C MET A 1 0.21 12.89 -22.83
N ASN A 2 1.37 13.52 -22.76
CA ASN A 2 2.48 13.23 -23.69
C ASN A 2 3.54 12.32 -23.05
N GLY A 3 3.51 12.16 -21.74
CA GLY A 3 4.46 11.36 -20.97
C GLY A 3 4.16 9.85 -21.00
N ASN A 4 5.21 9.05 -20.92
CA ASN A 4 5.14 7.59 -20.80
C ASN A 4 4.99 7.18 -19.33
N TRP A 5 3.83 7.46 -18.75
CA TRP A 5 3.51 7.05 -17.37
C TRP A 5 3.28 5.54 -17.32
N ASP A 6 4.24 4.83 -16.78
CA ASP A 6 4.17 3.38 -16.66
C ASP A 6 3.41 2.96 -15.39
N LEU A 7 2.10 3.21 -15.40
CA LEU A 7 1.14 2.82 -14.37
C LEU A 7 -0.06 2.11 -15.01
N ILE A 8 -0.72 1.29 -14.24
CA ILE A 8 -2.01 0.70 -14.59
C ILE A 8 -3.09 1.50 -13.88
N GLY A 9 -3.98 2.13 -14.63
CA GLY A 9 -5.02 3.03 -14.11
C GLY A 9 -4.48 4.38 -13.64
N HIS A 10 -5.27 5.06 -12.80
CA HIS A 10 -4.93 6.34 -12.15
C HIS A 10 -4.81 7.54 -13.08
N GLU A 11 -5.53 7.55 -14.21
CA GLU A 11 -5.47 8.61 -15.23
C GLU A 11 -5.74 10.00 -14.65
N SER A 12 -6.60 10.10 -13.62
CA SER A 12 -6.90 11.37 -12.97
C SER A 12 -5.71 11.93 -12.19
N ALA A 13 -5.01 11.07 -11.44
CA ALA A 13 -3.80 11.46 -10.72
C ALA A 13 -2.67 11.82 -11.69
N ILE A 14 -2.49 10.99 -12.73
CA ILE A 14 -1.52 11.24 -13.79
C ILE A 14 -1.78 12.59 -14.46
N ARG A 15 -3.03 12.91 -14.84
CA ARG A 15 -3.36 14.19 -15.46
C ARG A 15 -3.02 15.40 -14.60
N ILE A 16 -3.23 15.30 -13.28
CA ILE A 16 -2.89 16.39 -12.36
C ILE A 16 -1.37 16.62 -12.35
N LEU A 17 -0.59 15.55 -12.23
CA LEU A 17 0.88 15.63 -12.18
C LEU A 17 1.49 16.02 -13.53
N ASP A 18 1.00 15.45 -14.63
CA ASP A 18 1.41 15.77 -16.00
C ASP A 18 1.16 17.25 -16.31
N SER A 19 -0.01 17.78 -15.94
CA SER A 19 -0.32 19.19 -16.05
C SER A 19 0.62 20.07 -15.23
N ALA A 20 0.90 19.69 -13.97
CA ALA A 20 1.80 20.46 -13.11
C ALA A 20 3.22 20.56 -13.70
N VAL A 21 3.72 19.47 -14.29
CA VAL A 21 5.02 19.45 -14.97
C VAL A 21 4.99 20.29 -16.25
N SER A 22 3.95 20.13 -17.06
CA SER A 22 3.85 20.79 -18.38
C SER A 22 3.78 22.32 -18.30
N ILE A 23 3.19 22.88 -17.21
CA ILE A 23 3.09 24.32 -16.99
C ILE A 23 4.11 24.85 -15.98
N ASP A 24 5.05 24.01 -15.56
CA ASP A 24 6.06 24.30 -14.53
C ASP A 24 5.48 24.89 -13.23
N ARG A 25 4.30 24.42 -12.82
CA ARG A 25 3.63 24.78 -11.55
C ARG A 25 3.61 23.59 -10.61
N ILE A 26 4.79 23.18 -10.19
CA ILE A 26 4.98 22.04 -9.30
C ILE A 26 4.93 22.55 -7.85
N SER A 27 4.05 21.96 -7.03
CA SER A 27 4.02 22.26 -5.59
C SER A 27 5.30 21.79 -4.91
N HIS A 28 5.69 22.45 -3.85
CA HIS A 28 6.87 22.06 -3.04
C HIS A 28 6.66 20.73 -2.30
N ALA A 29 5.40 20.31 -2.07
CA ALA A 29 5.12 19.05 -1.38
C ALA A 29 3.82 18.39 -1.91
N TYR A 30 3.86 17.07 -2.04
CA TYR A 30 2.73 16.22 -2.40
C TYR A 30 2.55 15.12 -1.35
N LEU A 31 1.29 14.76 -1.07
CA LEU A 31 0.93 13.60 -0.26
C LEU A 31 0.15 12.62 -1.14
N ILE A 32 0.76 11.50 -1.49
CA ILE A 32 0.14 10.43 -2.29
C ILE A 32 -0.38 9.36 -1.34
N THR A 33 -1.69 9.14 -1.34
CA THR A 33 -2.34 8.16 -0.47
C THR A 33 -3.10 7.09 -1.26
N GLY A 34 -3.37 5.97 -0.60
CA GLY A 34 -4.15 4.85 -1.16
C GLY A 34 -3.77 3.51 -0.55
N PRO A 35 -4.46 2.42 -0.87
CA PRO A 35 -4.15 1.09 -0.36
C PRO A 35 -2.73 0.63 -0.71
N LYS A 36 -2.20 -0.32 0.06
CA LYS A 36 -0.92 -0.98 -0.26
C LYS A 36 -1.02 -1.64 -1.64
N GLN A 37 0.06 -1.59 -2.44
CA GLN A 37 0.14 -2.17 -3.80
C GLN A 37 -0.81 -1.55 -4.84
N VAL A 38 -1.43 -0.41 -4.55
CA VAL A 38 -2.24 0.32 -5.55
C VAL A 38 -1.38 1.10 -6.56
N GLY A 39 -0.10 1.34 -6.27
CA GLY A 39 0.84 2.04 -7.17
C GLY A 39 1.38 3.36 -6.64
N ARG A 40 1.21 3.68 -5.34
CA ARG A 40 1.66 4.94 -4.71
C ARG A 40 3.13 5.26 -4.96
N GLY A 41 4.03 4.35 -4.56
CA GLY A 41 5.48 4.54 -4.72
C GLY A 41 5.90 4.59 -6.19
N ARG A 42 5.23 3.79 -7.06
CA ARG A 42 5.46 3.86 -8.51
C ARG A 42 5.07 5.21 -9.09
N LEU A 43 3.91 5.77 -8.69
CA LEU A 43 3.49 7.11 -9.11
C LEU A 43 4.48 8.17 -8.61
N ALA A 44 4.92 8.11 -7.34
CA ALA A 44 5.91 9.03 -6.80
C ALA A 44 7.21 9.00 -7.60
N LYS A 45 7.71 7.82 -7.94
CA LYS A 45 8.91 7.62 -8.75
C LYS A 45 8.75 8.13 -10.17
N GLN A 46 7.63 7.84 -10.83
CA GLN A 46 7.30 8.33 -12.17
C GLN A 46 7.19 9.86 -12.19
N PHE A 47 6.66 10.46 -11.12
CA PHE A 47 6.60 11.91 -11.00
C PHE A 47 7.99 12.53 -10.83
N ALA A 48 8.86 11.93 -10.03
CA ALA A 48 10.26 12.35 -9.94
C ALA A 48 11.00 12.27 -11.30
N MET A 49 10.69 11.20 -12.07
CA MET A 49 11.20 11.07 -13.44
C MET A 49 10.66 12.18 -14.35
N ALA A 50 9.37 12.50 -14.30
CA ALA A 50 8.78 13.55 -15.12
C ALA A 50 9.41 14.92 -14.86
N ILE A 51 9.67 15.25 -13.59
CA ILE A 51 10.30 16.52 -13.17
C ILE A 51 11.72 16.65 -13.73
N ASN A 52 12.53 15.60 -13.61
CA ASN A 52 13.94 15.62 -13.99
C ASN A 52 14.19 15.15 -15.44
N CYS A 53 13.14 14.83 -16.19
CA CYS A 53 13.27 14.32 -17.56
C CYS A 53 13.96 15.32 -18.50
N GLU A 54 14.88 14.81 -19.34
CA GLU A 54 15.58 15.60 -20.38
C GLU A 54 14.66 15.92 -21.56
N SER A 55 13.56 15.18 -21.74
CA SER A 55 12.59 15.35 -22.81
C SER A 55 11.27 15.93 -22.26
N PRO A 56 11.12 17.26 -22.16
CA PRO A 56 9.97 17.86 -21.50
C PRO A 56 8.65 17.55 -22.21
N ASP A 57 8.64 17.43 -23.53
CA ASP A 57 7.43 17.14 -24.33
C ASP A 57 6.90 15.72 -24.17
N ALA A 58 7.71 14.81 -23.61
CA ALA A 58 7.37 13.41 -23.40
C ALA A 58 7.65 12.94 -21.96
N ALA A 59 7.65 13.85 -20.99
CA ALA A 59 8.01 13.56 -19.62
C ALA A 59 6.90 12.80 -18.85
N PRO A 60 7.22 11.71 -18.15
CA PRO A 60 8.51 11.00 -18.15
C PRO A 60 8.70 10.21 -19.46
N CYS A 61 9.88 10.28 -20.08
CA CYS A 61 10.14 9.54 -21.33
C CYS A 61 10.54 8.06 -21.05
N GLY A 62 11.03 7.75 -19.86
CA GLY A 62 11.46 6.41 -19.45
C GLY A 62 12.82 5.94 -19.99
N ILE A 63 13.43 6.67 -20.94
CA ILE A 63 14.63 6.22 -21.66
C ILE A 63 15.85 7.15 -21.56
N CYS A 64 15.67 8.42 -21.17
CA CYS A 64 16.81 9.34 -21.01
C CYS A 64 17.66 8.97 -19.79
N SER A 65 18.86 9.54 -19.70
CA SER A 65 19.80 9.27 -18.61
C SER A 65 19.18 9.50 -17.23
N GLN A 66 18.45 10.58 -17.05
CA GLN A 66 17.78 10.90 -15.77
C GLN A 66 16.72 9.85 -15.42
N CYS A 67 15.84 9.50 -16.37
CA CYS A 67 14.80 8.50 -16.16
C CYS A 67 15.39 7.12 -15.82
N ASP A 68 16.42 6.66 -16.54
CA ASP A 68 17.10 5.39 -16.25
C ASP A 68 17.72 5.39 -14.85
N ARG A 69 18.46 6.43 -14.49
CA ARG A 69 19.10 6.53 -13.16
C ARG A 69 18.09 6.57 -12.02
N ILE A 70 16.97 7.29 -12.19
CA ILE A 70 15.88 7.30 -11.20
C ILE A 70 15.26 5.91 -11.10
N THR A 71 15.01 5.24 -12.23
CA THR A 71 14.45 3.88 -12.24
C THR A 71 15.33 2.90 -11.48
N ARG A 72 16.64 3.03 -11.59
CA ARG A 72 17.63 2.17 -10.92
C ARG A 72 17.96 2.62 -9.49
N GLY A 73 17.41 3.75 -9.02
CA GLY A 73 17.71 4.30 -7.69
C GLY A 73 19.12 4.87 -7.55
N LEU A 74 19.74 5.31 -8.67
CA LEU A 74 21.12 5.79 -8.75
C LEU A 74 21.24 7.29 -9.03
N HIS A 75 20.12 8.02 -9.02
CA HIS A 75 20.08 9.45 -9.31
C HIS A 75 20.50 10.26 -8.10
N ALA A 76 21.48 11.17 -8.26
CA ALA A 76 22.05 11.95 -7.15
C ALA A 76 21.00 12.86 -6.44
N ASP A 77 20.09 13.43 -7.23
CA ASP A 77 19.09 14.41 -6.75
C ASP A 77 17.71 13.77 -6.47
N VAL A 78 17.55 12.46 -6.61
CA VAL A 78 16.30 11.76 -6.26
C VAL A 78 16.57 10.70 -5.19
N ARG A 79 16.06 10.95 -4.00
CA ARG A 79 16.27 10.07 -2.85
C ARG A 79 14.97 9.42 -2.42
N LEU A 80 15.01 8.09 -2.30
CA LEU A 80 13.97 7.32 -1.65
C LEU A 80 14.32 7.17 -0.16
N ILE A 81 13.40 7.54 0.69
CA ILE A 81 13.54 7.51 2.16
C ILE A 81 12.41 6.65 2.72
N ASP A 82 12.77 5.68 3.51
CA ASP A 82 11.87 4.79 4.22
C ASP A 82 12.31 4.63 5.68
N ARG A 83 11.59 3.84 6.43
CA ARG A 83 11.90 3.52 7.83
C ARG A 83 13.23 2.80 8.04
N HIS A 84 13.84 2.25 6.99
CA HIS A 84 15.11 1.51 7.01
C HIS A 84 16.26 2.33 6.41
N THR A 85 16.02 3.56 5.98
CA THR A 85 17.04 4.42 5.40
C THR A 85 18.15 4.68 6.42
N PRO A 86 19.41 4.31 6.09
CA PRO A 86 20.52 4.48 7.02
C PRO A 86 20.86 5.97 7.23
N ILE A 87 21.27 6.30 8.46
CA ILE A 87 21.76 7.63 8.80
C ILE A 87 23.15 7.79 8.18
N ARG A 88 23.36 8.85 7.41
CA ARG A 88 24.70 9.20 6.92
C ARG A 88 25.58 9.61 8.10
N GLY A 89 26.70 8.90 8.31
CA GLY A 89 27.63 9.22 9.40
C GLY A 89 28.28 10.59 9.16
N VAL A 90 28.20 11.47 10.14
CA VAL A 90 28.96 12.72 10.15
C VAL A 90 30.45 12.33 10.33
N GLY A 91 31.28 12.52 9.28
CA GLY A 91 32.73 12.32 9.35
C GLY A 91 33.26 10.95 8.92
N GLY A 92 32.59 10.22 8.00
CA GLY A 92 33.13 9.00 7.38
C GLY A 92 33.10 7.74 8.26
N GLY A 93 32.32 7.75 9.33
CA GLY A 93 32.00 6.56 10.11
C GLY A 93 31.01 5.63 9.38
N GLU A 94 31.09 4.34 9.66
CA GLU A 94 30.12 3.35 9.14
C GLU A 94 28.70 3.78 9.47
N ALA A 95 27.83 3.76 8.45
CA ALA A 95 26.40 4.02 8.62
C ALA A 95 25.86 3.10 9.72
N SER A 96 25.23 3.67 10.74
CA SER A 96 24.60 2.86 11.78
C SER A 96 23.52 2.00 11.14
N THR A 97 23.66 0.68 11.27
CA THR A 97 22.65 -0.28 10.79
C THR A 97 21.34 0.00 11.51
N PRO A 98 20.20 0.06 10.78
CA PRO A 98 18.91 0.19 11.41
C PRO A 98 18.66 -0.93 12.41
N ASP A 99 17.89 -0.62 13.45
CA ASP A 99 17.50 -1.58 14.47
C ASP A 99 16.90 -2.83 13.79
N LYS A 100 17.38 -4.02 14.16
CA LYS A 100 16.99 -5.30 13.55
C LYS A 100 15.51 -5.66 13.79
N ASP A 101 14.81 -4.87 14.61
CA ASP A 101 13.39 -5.06 14.90
C ASP A 101 12.57 -4.21 13.90
N ALA A 102 12.20 -4.81 12.76
CA ALA A 102 11.46 -4.16 11.68
C ALA A 102 10.15 -3.49 12.14
N SER A 103 9.58 -3.94 13.29
CA SER A 103 8.35 -3.37 13.85
C SER A 103 8.56 -2.00 14.51
N ARG A 104 9.82 -1.63 14.81
CA ARG A 104 10.20 -0.39 15.49
C ARG A 104 11.01 0.58 14.63
N ALA A 105 11.33 0.19 13.41
CA ALA A 105 12.05 1.07 12.50
C ALA A 105 11.27 2.36 12.23
N ARG A 106 11.93 3.51 12.32
CA ARG A 106 11.36 4.85 12.20
C ARG A 106 12.24 5.72 11.31
N ILE A 107 11.63 6.69 10.65
CA ILE A 107 12.37 7.75 10.00
C ILE A 107 12.92 8.68 11.09
N SER A 108 14.24 8.74 11.20
CA SER A 108 14.90 9.52 12.25
C SER A 108 15.02 11.00 11.89
N ILE A 109 15.23 11.84 12.90
CA ILE A 109 15.42 13.27 12.69
C ILE A 109 16.70 13.57 11.90
N GLU A 110 17.72 12.73 12.04
CA GLU A 110 18.99 12.86 11.33
C GLU A 110 18.78 12.73 9.82
N VAL A 111 17.95 11.75 9.39
CA VAL A 111 17.58 11.56 7.97
C VAL A 111 16.86 12.80 7.44
N ILE A 112 15.97 13.41 8.24
CA ILE A 112 15.28 14.66 7.85
C ILE A 112 16.26 15.85 7.78
N ARG A 113 17.24 15.94 8.68
CA ARG A 113 18.29 16.98 8.63
C ARG A 113 19.19 16.84 7.41
N ASP A 114 19.54 15.60 7.04
CA ASP A 114 20.32 15.33 5.83
C ASP A 114 19.55 15.76 4.59
N LEU A 115 18.24 15.47 4.54
CA LEU A 115 17.33 15.92 3.48
C LEU A 115 17.31 17.46 3.39
N GLN A 116 17.21 18.15 4.54
CA GLN A 116 17.22 19.61 4.59
C GLN A 116 18.55 20.20 4.09
N HIS A 117 19.67 19.57 4.47
CA HIS A 117 20.98 19.98 4.00
C HIS A 117 21.10 19.84 2.47
N ASP A 118 20.75 18.67 1.94
CA ASP A 118 20.79 18.40 0.50
C ASP A 118 19.85 19.32 -0.29
N GLY A 119 18.64 19.60 0.25
CA GLY A 119 17.65 20.47 -0.40
C GLY A 119 18.03 21.95 -0.45
N ASN A 120 18.99 22.41 0.37
CA ASN A 120 19.50 23.78 0.36
C ASN A 120 20.66 24.01 -0.62
N VAL A 121 21.14 22.95 -1.26
CA VAL A 121 22.20 23.01 -2.29
C VAL A 121 21.55 22.93 -3.67
N SER A 122 22.19 23.49 -4.70
CA SER A 122 21.71 23.30 -6.08
C SER A 122 21.79 21.84 -6.50
N PRO A 123 20.81 21.35 -7.30
CA PRO A 123 20.84 20.00 -7.82
C PRO A 123 22.15 19.70 -8.59
N PHE A 124 22.63 18.48 -8.46
CA PHE A 124 23.90 18.06 -9.05
C PHE A 124 23.75 17.75 -10.57
N GLU A 125 22.70 17.02 -10.94
CA GLU A 125 22.48 16.56 -12.32
C GLU A 125 21.04 16.75 -12.82
N GLY A 126 20.07 16.85 -11.89
CA GLY A 126 18.66 17.04 -12.19
C GLY A 126 18.24 18.51 -12.24
N LYS A 127 16.98 18.75 -12.56
CA LYS A 127 16.36 20.07 -12.48
C LYS A 127 15.99 20.44 -11.03
N ARG A 128 15.59 19.43 -10.22
CA ARG A 128 15.17 19.59 -8.83
C ARG A 128 15.61 18.40 -7.97
N HIS A 129 15.91 18.66 -6.72
CA HIS A 129 15.96 17.62 -5.71
C HIS A 129 14.56 17.08 -5.45
N VAL A 130 14.37 15.76 -5.50
CA VAL A 130 13.11 15.10 -5.18
C VAL A 130 13.32 14.10 -4.06
N PHE A 131 12.68 14.34 -2.94
CA PHE A 131 12.72 13.45 -1.79
C PHE A 131 11.39 12.68 -1.69
N ILE A 132 11.44 11.39 -1.96
CA ILE A 132 10.28 10.49 -1.84
C ILE A 132 10.36 9.84 -0.47
N ILE A 133 9.41 10.16 0.41
CA ILE A 133 9.32 9.61 1.76
C ILE A 133 8.21 8.58 1.78
N GLU A 134 8.60 7.31 1.75
CA GLU A 134 7.69 6.19 1.99
C GLU A 134 7.44 6.02 3.49
N ASP A 135 6.38 5.32 3.86
CA ASP A 135 5.98 5.12 5.25
C ASP A 135 5.77 6.44 6.04
N ALA A 136 5.23 7.49 5.38
CA ALA A 136 5.00 8.79 6.03
C ALA A 136 4.02 8.72 7.23
N GLU A 137 3.24 7.64 7.35
CA GLU A 137 2.43 7.34 8.54
C GLU A 137 3.28 7.17 9.80
N THR A 138 4.56 6.85 9.67
CA THR A 138 5.47 6.74 10.83
C THR A 138 5.64 8.07 11.57
N PHE A 139 5.40 9.20 10.92
CA PHE A 139 5.44 10.53 11.57
C PHE A 139 4.30 10.75 12.58
N LYS A 140 3.26 9.93 12.58
CA LYS A 140 2.13 10.03 13.51
C LYS A 140 2.34 9.29 14.83
N PHE A 141 3.38 8.48 14.97
CA PHE A 141 3.64 7.80 16.23
C PHE A 141 4.07 8.81 17.30
N ASP A 142 3.47 8.71 18.49
CA ASP A 142 3.78 9.58 19.63
C ASP A 142 4.84 8.92 20.53
N ASP A 143 6.08 8.85 20.03
CA ASP A 143 7.21 8.23 20.72
C ASP A 143 8.40 9.20 20.95
N GLY A 144 8.17 10.48 20.80
CA GLY A 144 9.21 11.52 20.97
C GLY A 144 10.24 11.57 19.83
N ILE A 145 10.61 10.45 19.22
CA ILE A 145 11.58 10.40 18.10
C ILE A 145 10.88 10.84 16.81
N THR A 146 9.74 10.25 16.51
CA THR A 146 8.95 10.60 15.32
C THR A 146 8.36 11.99 15.41
N THR A 147 7.99 12.46 16.60
CA THR A 147 7.54 13.84 16.84
C THR A 147 8.64 14.83 16.47
N GLN A 148 9.92 14.57 16.80
CA GLN A 148 11.05 15.42 16.43
C GLN A 148 11.29 15.41 14.92
N ALA A 149 11.23 14.26 14.27
CA ALA A 149 11.37 14.13 12.82
C ALA A 149 10.24 14.85 12.08
N ALA A 150 8.99 14.69 12.52
CA ALA A 150 7.83 15.40 11.97
C ALA A 150 7.97 16.92 12.13
N ASN A 151 8.36 17.41 13.30
CA ASN A 151 8.60 18.83 13.54
C ASN A 151 9.76 19.40 12.70
N ALA A 152 10.83 18.63 12.50
CA ALA A 152 11.90 19.02 11.59
C ALA A 152 11.40 19.13 10.15
N LEU A 153 10.54 18.19 9.69
CA LEU A 153 9.95 18.22 8.36
C LEU A 153 9.03 19.44 8.14
N LEU A 154 8.29 19.86 9.18
CA LEU A 154 7.45 21.06 9.11
C LEU A 154 8.21 22.31 8.70
N LYS A 155 9.44 22.49 9.18
CA LYS A 155 10.28 23.62 8.78
C LYS A 155 10.52 23.63 7.27
N THR A 156 10.80 22.50 6.66
CA THR A 156 11.00 22.37 5.20
C THR A 156 9.70 22.64 4.43
N LEU A 157 8.55 22.24 4.99
CA LEU A 157 7.24 22.48 4.37
C LEU A 157 6.79 23.95 4.48
N GLU A 158 7.22 24.67 5.51
CA GLU A 158 6.90 26.09 5.74
C GLU A 158 7.83 27.04 4.98
N GLU A 159 9.10 26.65 4.85
CA GLU A 159 10.13 27.43 4.16
C GLU A 159 10.73 26.62 3.00
N PRO A 160 9.95 26.32 1.96
CA PRO A 160 10.41 25.48 0.86
C PRO A 160 11.47 26.19 0.00
N THR A 161 12.45 25.44 -0.45
CA THR A 161 13.40 25.92 -1.47
C THR A 161 12.81 25.73 -2.87
N GLU A 162 13.18 26.61 -3.79
CA GLU A 162 12.68 26.52 -5.20
C GLU A 162 13.22 25.29 -5.92
N THR A 163 14.34 24.75 -5.47
CA THR A 163 15.08 23.66 -6.12
C THR A 163 14.77 22.29 -5.53
N SER A 164 13.98 22.20 -4.46
CA SER A 164 13.64 20.93 -3.85
C SER A 164 12.13 20.69 -3.73
N MET A 165 11.73 19.44 -3.67
CA MET A 165 10.35 19.04 -3.41
C MET A 165 10.26 17.75 -2.62
N LEU A 166 9.14 17.59 -1.91
CA LEU A 166 8.82 16.43 -1.10
C LEU A 166 7.66 15.66 -1.71
N ILE A 167 7.75 14.33 -1.75
CA ILE A 167 6.63 13.44 -2.08
C ILE A 167 6.45 12.48 -0.92
N LEU A 168 5.43 12.69 -0.12
CA LEU A 168 5.06 11.82 0.99
C LEU A 168 4.13 10.72 0.50
N VAL A 169 4.36 9.48 0.93
CA VAL A 169 3.56 8.32 0.56
C VAL A 169 3.01 7.69 1.83
N ALA A 170 1.68 7.56 1.93
CA ALA A 170 0.99 7.04 3.11
C ALA A 170 -0.25 6.20 2.73
N PRO A 171 -0.77 5.34 3.62
CA PRO A 171 -2.00 4.58 3.38
C PRO A 171 -3.24 5.47 3.16
N ASP A 172 -3.40 6.48 3.99
CA ASP A 172 -4.48 7.45 3.94
C ASP A 172 -3.98 8.80 4.50
N ARG A 173 -4.80 9.84 4.35
CA ARG A 173 -4.45 11.18 4.82
C ARG A 173 -4.40 11.27 6.34
N ASP A 174 -5.30 10.54 7.00
CA ASP A 174 -5.44 10.59 8.47
C ASP A 174 -4.31 9.83 9.17
N SER A 175 -3.55 9.01 8.45
CA SER A 175 -2.36 8.33 8.97
C SER A 175 -1.15 9.25 9.11
N VAL A 176 -1.19 10.46 8.54
CA VAL A 176 -0.12 11.46 8.63
C VAL A 176 -0.57 12.58 9.58
N PRO A 177 0.35 13.23 10.35
CA PRO A 177 -0.01 14.38 11.16
C PRO A 177 -0.69 15.48 10.33
N GLU A 178 -1.81 16.02 10.81
CA GLU A 178 -2.59 17.05 10.10
C GLU A 178 -1.73 18.30 9.77
N THR A 179 -0.79 18.63 10.64
CA THR A 179 0.19 19.72 10.44
C THR A 179 1.06 19.51 9.19
N VAL A 180 1.40 18.27 8.86
CA VAL A 180 2.14 17.88 7.65
C VAL A 180 1.20 17.80 6.46
N ALA A 181 0.08 17.08 6.62
CA ALA A 181 -0.88 16.81 5.55
C ALA A 181 -1.51 18.10 4.98
N SER A 182 -1.75 19.12 5.82
CA SER A 182 -2.35 20.41 5.41
C SER A 182 -1.42 21.25 4.52
N ARG A 183 -0.11 20.99 4.51
CA ARG A 183 0.89 21.69 3.70
C ARG A 183 1.27 20.97 2.41
N CYS A 184 0.65 19.81 2.16
CA CYS A 184 0.90 19.01 0.97
C CYS A 184 -0.28 19.08 -0.01
N GLN A 185 0.02 19.08 -1.30
CA GLN A 185 -1.00 18.82 -2.31
C GLN A 185 -1.39 17.33 -2.25
N TRP A 186 -2.64 17.07 -1.88
CA TRP A 186 -3.12 15.70 -1.70
C TRP A 186 -3.54 15.05 -3.00
N ILE A 187 -3.05 13.84 -3.25
CA ILE A 187 -3.42 12.97 -4.37
C ILE A 187 -3.83 11.61 -3.81
N GLN A 188 -5.10 11.26 -3.99
CA GLN A 188 -5.65 9.99 -3.53
C GLN A 188 -5.70 8.99 -4.69
N LEU A 189 -5.04 7.85 -4.52
CA LEU A 189 -5.19 6.69 -5.39
C LEU A 189 -6.29 5.77 -4.84
N ARG A 190 -7.24 5.46 -5.70
CA ARG A 190 -8.33 4.53 -5.38
C ARG A 190 -8.06 3.16 -6.00
N PRO A 191 -8.72 2.09 -5.54
CA PRO A 191 -8.68 0.80 -6.22
C PRO A 191 -9.01 0.97 -7.71
N VAL A 192 -8.25 0.29 -8.56
CA VAL A 192 -8.38 0.33 -10.03
C VAL A 192 -9.43 -0.68 -10.45
N PRO A 193 -10.31 -0.37 -11.43
CA PRO A 193 -11.27 -1.32 -12.00
C PRO A 193 -10.58 -2.58 -12.57
N VAL A 194 -11.27 -3.71 -12.50
CA VAL A 194 -10.75 -5.02 -12.92
C VAL A 194 -10.36 -5.04 -14.39
N ASP A 195 -11.19 -4.45 -15.25
CA ASP A 195 -10.97 -4.30 -16.68
C ASP A 195 -9.66 -3.57 -16.99
N GLN A 196 -9.40 -2.45 -16.33
CA GLN A 196 -8.17 -1.68 -16.50
C GLN A 196 -6.94 -2.45 -16.01
N ILE A 197 -7.07 -3.22 -14.92
CA ILE A 197 -5.95 -4.05 -14.44
C ILE A 197 -5.70 -5.17 -15.44
N SER A 198 -6.72 -5.87 -15.91
CA SER A 198 -6.60 -6.94 -16.90
C SER A 198 -5.95 -6.45 -18.19
N GLU A 199 -6.42 -5.34 -18.75
CA GLU A 199 -5.81 -4.70 -19.93
C GLU A 199 -4.35 -4.31 -19.68
N GLY A 200 -4.04 -3.79 -18.49
CA GLY A 200 -2.67 -3.44 -18.09
C GLY A 200 -1.75 -4.65 -17.99
N LEU A 201 -2.22 -5.78 -17.45
CA LEU A 201 -1.45 -7.02 -17.38
C LEU A 201 -1.17 -7.60 -18.77
N ILE A 202 -2.16 -7.60 -19.67
CA ILE A 202 -1.98 -8.06 -21.05
C ILE A 202 -0.99 -7.17 -21.79
N SER A 203 -1.20 -5.85 -21.75
CA SER A 203 -0.44 -4.92 -22.60
C SER A 203 0.98 -4.66 -22.09
N LYS A 204 1.23 -4.69 -20.78
CA LYS A 204 2.50 -4.30 -20.15
C LYS A 204 3.30 -5.48 -19.59
N HIS A 205 2.61 -6.58 -19.23
CA HIS A 205 3.23 -7.74 -18.57
C HIS A 205 3.09 -9.03 -19.39
N ALA A 206 2.55 -8.97 -20.61
CA ALA A 206 2.37 -10.10 -21.51
C ALA A 206 1.57 -11.28 -20.90
N ALA A 207 0.65 -10.99 -19.99
CA ALA A 207 -0.21 -12.00 -19.37
C ALA A 207 -1.17 -12.59 -20.38
N SER A 208 -1.54 -13.87 -20.21
CA SER A 208 -2.65 -14.44 -20.97
C SER A 208 -3.98 -13.75 -20.59
N PRO A 209 -4.97 -13.68 -21.47
CA PRO A 209 -6.27 -13.09 -21.12
C PRO A 209 -6.94 -13.74 -19.90
N GLU A 210 -6.80 -15.06 -19.73
CA GLU A 210 -7.34 -15.83 -18.61
C GLU A 210 -6.64 -15.49 -17.30
N ASP A 211 -5.30 -15.49 -17.27
CA ASP A 211 -4.51 -15.10 -16.09
C ASP A 211 -4.76 -13.64 -15.73
N ALA A 212 -4.80 -12.76 -16.74
CA ALA A 212 -5.00 -11.32 -16.53
C ALA A 212 -6.35 -11.04 -15.86
N GLU A 213 -7.42 -11.69 -16.29
CA GLU A 213 -8.74 -11.54 -15.67
C GLU A 213 -8.75 -12.10 -14.25
N THR A 214 -8.18 -13.29 -14.06
CA THR A 214 -8.11 -13.96 -12.76
C THR A 214 -7.34 -13.10 -11.76
N PHE A 215 -6.13 -12.66 -12.09
CA PHE A 215 -5.29 -11.89 -11.18
C PHE A 215 -5.79 -10.46 -10.98
N ALA A 216 -6.43 -9.86 -11.98
CA ALA A 216 -7.09 -8.58 -11.83
C ALA A 216 -8.20 -8.66 -10.76
N ARG A 217 -9.04 -9.69 -10.78
CA ARG A 217 -10.07 -9.95 -9.76
C ARG A 217 -9.45 -10.19 -8.38
N LEU A 218 -8.49 -11.13 -8.27
CA LEU A 218 -7.82 -11.47 -7.01
C LEU A 218 -7.04 -10.30 -6.40
N SER A 219 -6.63 -9.34 -7.20
CA SER A 219 -5.91 -8.14 -6.73
C SER A 219 -6.77 -7.18 -5.92
N ASN A 220 -8.10 -7.27 -6.01
CA ASN A 220 -9.04 -6.36 -5.36
C ASN A 220 -8.71 -4.88 -5.64
N GLY A 221 -8.49 -4.55 -6.93
CA GLY A 221 -8.20 -3.20 -7.38
C GLY A 221 -6.78 -2.70 -7.10
N ARG A 222 -5.83 -3.60 -6.83
CA ARG A 222 -4.44 -3.29 -6.50
C ARG A 222 -3.49 -3.82 -7.59
N PRO A 223 -3.14 -3.02 -8.62
CA PRO A 223 -2.31 -3.46 -9.74
C PRO A 223 -0.99 -4.13 -9.33
N GLY A 224 -0.32 -3.62 -8.29
CA GLY A 224 0.91 -4.22 -7.77
C GLY A 224 0.69 -5.64 -7.23
N ARG A 225 -0.48 -5.92 -6.63
CA ARG A 225 -0.84 -7.28 -6.21
C ARG A 225 -1.10 -8.20 -7.40
N ALA A 226 -1.75 -7.68 -8.46
CA ALA A 226 -2.00 -8.45 -9.67
C ALA A 226 -0.68 -8.86 -10.36
N ILE A 227 0.27 -7.93 -10.42
CA ILE A 227 1.63 -8.18 -10.97
C ILE A 227 2.37 -9.22 -10.11
N GLU A 228 2.33 -9.10 -8.79
CA GLU A 228 2.96 -10.08 -7.88
C GLU A 228 2.40 -11.49 -8.09
N LEU A 229 1.07 -11.63 -8.22
CA LEU A 229 0.42 -12.93 -8.49
C LEU A 229 0.81 -13.50 -9.86
N LEU A 230 1.02 -12.64 -10.87
CA LEU A 230 1.44 -13.05 -12.21
C LEU A 230 2.91 -13.51 -12.23
N GLU A 231 3.79 -12.83 -11.49
CA GLU A 231 5.23 -13.10 -11.48
C GLU A 231 5.64 -14.25 -10.56
N ASP A 232 4.85 -14.52 -9.51
CA ASP A 232 5.13 -15.59 -8.55
C ASP A 232 3.98 -16.61 -8.45
N PRO A 233 4.08 -17.74 -9.15
CA PRO A 233 3.09 -18.82 -9.05
C PRO A 233 2.90 -19.37 -7.61
N ALA A 234 3.92 -19.27 -6.74
CA ALA A 234 3.80 -19.69 -5.35
C ALA A 234 2.86 -18.75 -4.56
N ALA A 235 2.80 -17.47 -4.92
CA ALA A 235 1.89 -16.52 -4.31
C ALA A 235 0.40 -16.89 -4.53
N VAL A 236 0.08 -17.50 -5.67
CA VAL A 236 -1.27 -17.99 -5.97
C VAL A 236 -1.61 -19.16 -5.04
N GLY A 237 -0.72 -20.14 -4.91
CA GLY A 237 -0.93 -21.28 -4.02
C GLY A 237 -1.06 -20.88 -2.55
N HIS A 238 -0.27 -19.91 -2.09
CA HIS A 238 -0.38 -19.35 -0.74
C HIS A 238 -1.73 -18.62 -0.55
N TYR A 239 -2.18 -17.90 -1.57
CA TYR A 239 -3.48 -17.23 -1.53
C TYR A 239 -4.62 -18.23 -1.41
N ASP A 240 -4.63 -19.27 -2.22
CA ASP A 240 -5.65 -20.32 -2.17
C ASP A 240 -5.67 -21.04 -0.80
N GLN A 241 -4.51 -21.35 -0.25
CA GLN A 241 -4.40 -21.92 1.11
C GLN A 241 -4.97 -20.97 2.17
N MET A 242 -4.73 -19.68 2.03
CA MET A 242 -5.28 -18.66 2.94
C MET A 242 -6.81 -18.61 2.84
N ILE A 243 -7.38 -18.63 1.64
CA ILE A 243 -8.85 -18.65 1.44
C ILE A 243 -9.47 -19.92 2.03
N GLN A 244 -8.86 -21.09 1.77
CA GLN A 244 -9.31 -22.36 2.36
C GLN A 244 -9.32 -22.27 3.89
N ARG A 245 -8.25 -21.75 4.48
CA ARG A 245 -8.13 -21.60 5.94
C ARG A 245 -9.20 -20.67 6.51
N ILE A 246 -9.56 -19.59 5.81
CA ILE A 246 -10.64 -18.67 6.19
C ILE A 246 -11.99 -19.42 6.19
N ILE A 247 -12.30 -20.17 5.13
CA ILE A 247 -13.55 -20.95 5.00
C ILE A 247 -13.62 -22.00 6.11
N ASP A 248 -12.55 -22.75 6.33
CA ASP A 248 -12.51 -23.80 7.37
C ASP A 248 -12.65 -23.21 8.78
N THR A 249 -12.01 -22.07 9.04
CA THR A 249 -12.15 -21.37 10.33
C THR A 249 -13.57 -20.86 10.54
N SER A 250 -14.22 -20.36 9.50
CA SER A 250 -15.61 -19.87 9.56
C SER A 250 -16.58 -20.95 10.05
N THR A 251 -16.33 -22.20 9.68
CA THR A 251 -17.18 -23.36 10.06
C THR A 251 -16.66 -24.14 11.27
N SER A 252 -15.55 -23.70 11.87
CA SER A 252 -14.92 -24.42 12.99
C SER A 252 -15.59 -24.13 14.33
N SER A 253 -15.29 -24.99 15.32
CA SER A 253 -15.68 -24.76 16.71
C SER A 253 -15.00 -23.52 17.28
N LEU A 254 -15.49 -23.01 18.42
CA LEU A 254 -14.89 -21.87 19.11
C LEU A 254 -13.39 -22.11 19.44
N GLU A 255 -13.04 -23.34 19.82
CA GLU A 255 -11.65 -23.72 20.04
C GLU A 255 -10.80 -23.58 18.77
N GLY A 256 -11.31 -24.02 17.62
CA GLY A 256 -10.65 -23.86 16.32
C GLY A 256 -10.42 -22.39 15.97
N ARG A 257 -11.44 -21.55 16.17
CA ARG A 257 -11.37 -20.10 15.94
C ARG A 257 -10.32 -19.42 16.82
N PHE A 258 -10.23 -19.77 18.11
CA PHE A 258 -9.21 -19.23 19.00
C PHE A 258 -7.80 -19.73 18.67
N ARG A 259 -7.68 -20.98 18.21
CA ARG A 259 -6.40 -21.50 17.71
C ARG A 259 -5.91 -20.68 16.52
N TYR A 260 -6.78 -20.43 15.55
CA TYR A 260 -6.50 -19.55 14.41
C TYR A 260 -6.06 -18.15 14.86
N ALA A 261 -6.81 -17.53 15.79
CA ALA A 261 -6.47 -16.20 16.31
C ALA A 261 -5.08 -16.17 16.96
N LYS A 262 -4.73 -17.19 17.73
CA LYS A 262 -3.41 -17.34 18.36
C LYS A 262 -2.29 -17.50 17.33
N GLU A 263 -2.50 -18.31 16.30
CA GLU A 263 -1.52 -18.54 15.23
C GLU A 263 -1.29 -17.25 14.44
N LEU A 264 -2.37 -16.59 13.99
CA LEU A 264 -2.29 -15.35 13.21
C LEU A 264 -1.66 -14.21 14.03
N SER A 265 -2.05 -14.04 15.30
CA SER A 265 -1.46 -13.03 16.18
C SER A 265 0.03 -13.26 16.45
N GLY A 266 0.46 -14.53 16.50
CA GLY A 266 1.87 -14.91 16.66
C GLY A 266 2.74 -14.47 15.47
N GLN A 267 2.16 -14.31 14.28
CA GLN A 267 2.86 -13.84 13.09
C GLN A 267 2.99 -12.32 13.04
N PHE A 268 2.13 -11.57 13.74
CA PHE A 268 2.05 -10.11 13.66
C PHE A 268 3.38 -9.40 13.95
N ARG A 269 4.16 -9.90 14.90
CA ARG A 269 5.48 -9.31 15.21
C ARG A 269 6.51 -9.51 14.11
N LYS A 270 6.37 -10.57 13.31
CA LYS A 270 7.30 -10.90 12.23
C LYS A 270 6.89 -10.25 10.92
N ASP A 271 5.60 -10.25 10.62
CA ASP A 271 5.02 -9.71 9.39
C ASP A 271 3.61 -9.19 9.66
N SER A 272 3.53 -7.95 10.13
CA SER A 272 2.25 -7.27 10.36
C SER A 272 1.47 -7.07 9.05
N ALA A 273 2.17 -6.89 7.93
CA ALA A 273 1.56 -6.67 6.63
C ALA A 273 0.86 -7.92 6.10
N ALA A 274 1.43 -9.11 6.31
CA ALA A 274 0.79 -10.38 5.97
C ALA A 274 -0.48 -10.61 6.80
N VAL A 275 -0.42 -10.33 8.11
CA VAL A 275 -1.61 -10.44 8.99
C VAL A 275 -2.71 -9.48 8.58
N GLU A 276 -2.40 -8.22 8.28
CA GLU A 276 -3.39 -7.28 7.75
C GLU A 276 -3.97 -7.73 6.41
N ALA A 277 -3.15 -8.29 5.52
CA ALA A 277 -3.62 -8.82 4.24
C ALA A 277 -4.59 -9.99 4.43
N GLU A 278 -4.32 -10.88 5.39
CA GLU A 278 -5.23 -11.99 5.71
C GLU A 278 -6.54 -11.50 6.33
N LEU A 279 -6.51 -10.50 7.21
CA LEU A 279 -7.74 -9.88 7.73
C LEU A 279 -8.54 -9.14 6.64
N GLN A 280 -7.86 -8.55 5.64
CA GLN A 280 -8.53 -8.01 4.45
C GLN A 280 -9.17 -9.11 3.60
N ALA A 281 -8.53 -10.27 3.49
CA ALA A 281 -9.10 -11.42 2.78
C ALA A 281 -10.37 -11.93 3.47
N TRP A 282 -10.45 -11.91 4.80
CA TRP A 282 -11.70 -12.19 5.53
C TRP A 282 -12.85 -11.29 5.05
N SER A 283 -12.64 -9.96 5.00
CA SER A 283 -13.66 -9.04 4.48
C SER A 283 -14.06 -9.34 3.04
N SER A 284 -13.11 -9.74 2.19
CA SER A 284 -13.34 -10.04 0.78
C SER A 284 -14.11 -11.33 0.59
N VAL A 285 -13.74 -12.40 1.31
CA VAL A 285 -14.41 -13.72 1.27
C VAL A 285 -15.86 -13.59 1.72
N TRP A 286 -16.11 -12.89 2.83
CA TRP A 286 -17.47 -12.72 3.33
C TRP A 286 -18.32 -11.75 2.50
N ARG A 287 -17.69 -10.78 1.83
CA ARG A 287 -18.37 -9.98 0.81
C ARG A 287 -18.83 -10.84 -0.36
N ASP A 288 -17.98 -11.75 -0.85
CA ASP A 288 -18.36 -12.65 -1.93
C ASP A 288 -19.42 -13.65 -1.49
N ALA A 289 -19.40 -14.13 -0.24
CA ALA A 289 -20.48 -14.89 0.35
C ALA A 289 -21.81 -14.11 0.38
N MET A 290 -21.76 -12.79 0.69
CA MET A 290 -22.94 -11.93 0.61
C MET A 290 -23.48 -11.80 -0.82
N LEU A 291 -22.60 -11.64 -1.81
CA LEU A 291 -22.99 -11.60 -3.22
C LEU A 291 -23.63 -12.93 -3.66
N ALA A 292 -23.02 -14.06 -3.28
CA ALA A 292 -23.53 -15.40 -3.56
C ALA A 292 -24.93 -15.63 -2.95
N LYS A 293 -25.19 -15.15 -1.73
CA LYS A 293 -26.52 -15.22 -1.08
C LYS A 293 -27.62 -14.53 -1.91
N HIS A 294 -27.26 -13.49 -2.65
CA HIS A 294 -28.19 -12.74 -3.51
C HIS A 294 -28.16 -13.18 -4.98
N GLY A 295 -27.43 -14.24 -5.32
CA GLY A 295 -27.31 -14.72 -6.70
C GLY A 295 -26.53 -13.77 -7.62
N VAL A 296 -25.73 -12.86 -7.05
CA VAL A 296 -24.90 -11.91 -7.81
C VAL A 296 -23.53 -12.52 -8.01
N THR A 297 -23.17 -12.80 -9.24
CA THR A 297 -21.84 -13.33 -9.62
C THR A 297 -20.91 -12.24 -10.10
N ASP A 298 -21.46 -11.15 -10.65
CA ASP A 298 -20.68 -10.00 -11.11
C ASP A 298 -20.03 -9.29 -9.93
N GLY A 299 -18.71 -9.10 -10.02
CA GLY A 299 -17.92 -8.46 -8.99
C GLY A 299 -17.41 -9.39 -7.87
N ALA A 300 -17.70 -10.70 -7.93
CA ALA A 300 -17.07 -11.68 -7.05
C ALA A 300 -15.57 -11.82 -7.38
N VAL A 301 -14.75 -11.85 -6.34
CA VAL A 301 -13.28 -12.00 -6.44
C VAL A 301 -12.90 -13.48 -6.46
N HIS A 302 -13.54 -14.29 -5.60
CA HIS A 302 -13.17 -15.69 -5.36
C HIS A 302 -14.05 -16.66 -6.18
N THR A 303 -13.99 -16.55 -7.51
CA THR A 303 -14.83 -17.34 -8.42
C THR A 303 -14.60 -18.85 -8.31
N ASN A 304 -13.38 -19.28 -8.02
CA ASN A 304 -13.02 -20.68 -7.81
C ASN A 304 -13.62 -21.28 -6.52
N TRP A 305 -14.11 -20.44 -5.62
CA TRP A 305 -14.66 -20.83 -4.32
C TRP A 305 -16.18 -20.60 -4.22
N GLN A 306 -16.84 -20.34 -5.35
CA GLN A 306 -18.24 -19.91 -5.38
C GLN A 306 -19.20 -20.92 -4.73
N GLU A 307 -18.96 -22.22 -4.89
CA GLU A 307 -19.78 -23.26 -4.29
C GLU A 307 -19.69 -23.22 -2.76
N GLN A 308 -18.48 -23.23 -2.22
CA GLN A 308 -18.23 -23.16 -0.77
C GLN A 308 -18.75 -21.86 -0.16
N LEU A 309 -18.61 -20.74 -0.88
CA LEU A 309 -19.11 -19.45 -0.42
C LEU A 309 -20.63 -19.39 -0.44
N THR A 310 -21.29 -20.07 -1.39
CA THR A 310 -22.76 -20.21 -1.44
C THR A 310 -23.25 -21.03 -0.25
N GLU A 311 -22.61 -22.15 0.06
CA GLU A 311 -22.93 -22.97 1.24
C GLU A 311 -22.74 -22.20 2.55
N LEU A 312 -21.63 -21.46 2.67
CA LEU A 312 -21.34 -20.61 3.80
C LEU A 312 -22.45 -19.56 4.00
N ALA A 313 -22.82 -18.87 2.92
CA ALA A 313 -23.84 -17.81 2.92
C ALA A 313 -25.24 -18.35 3.22
N ALA A 314 -25.57 -19.57 2.76
CA ALA A 314 -26.86 -20.18 3.02
C ALA A 314 -27.12 -20.43 4.51
N SER A 315 -26.04 -20.62 5.28
CA SER A 315 -26.09 -20.91 6.72
C SER A 315 -26.13 -19.67 7.60
N CYS A 316 -26.12 -18.45 7.03
CA CYS A 316 -26.02 -17.19 7.76
C CYS A 316 -27.13 -16.22 7.37
N GLU A 317 -27.58 -15.38 8.29
CA GLU A 317 -28.38 -14.20 7.99
C GLU A 317 -27.52 -13.05 7.46
N LEU A 318 -28.12 -12.10 6.73
CA LEU A 318 -27.38 -10.99 6.12
C LEU A 318 -26.62 -10.15 7.16
N ASP A 319 -27.27 -9.84 8.28
CA ASP A 319 -26.70 -9.05 9.35
C ASP A 319 -25.44 -9.71 9.92
N GLN A 320 -25.45 -11.05 10.05
CA GLN A 320 -24.29 -11.82 10.52
C GLN A 320 -23.11 -11.73 9.54
N ILE A 321 -23.39 -11.76 8.22
CA ILE A 321 -22.35 -11.58 7.21
C ILE A 321 -21.74 -10.18 7.32
N VAL A 322 -22.56 -9.15 7.50
CA VAL A 322 -22.11 -7.77 7.65
C VAL A 322 -21.26 -7.62 8.93
N GLU A 323 -21.67 -8.22 10.05
CA GLU A 323 -20.92 -8.21 11.30
C GLU A 323 -19.50 -8.80 11.14
N VAL A 324 -19.33 -9.86 10.35
CA VAL A 324 -17.99 -10.43 10.07
C VAL A 324 -17.13 -9.47 9.26
N ILE A 325 -17.71 -8.83 8.25
CA ILE A 325 -17.00 -7.85 7.42
C ILE A 325 -16.56 -6.65 8.28
N GLU A 326 -17.45 -6.14 9.11
CA GLU A 326 -17.14 -5.03 10.03
C GLU A 326 -16.14 -5.44 11.11
N GLY A 327 -16.29 -6.63 11.67
CA GLY A 327 -15.37 -7.18 12.66
C GLY A 327 -13.94 -7.33 12.14
N SER A 328 -13.76 -7.78 10.89
CA SER A 328 -12.43 -7.85 10.28
C SER A 328 -11.80 -6.47 10.04
N ARG A 329 -12.59 -5.48 9.64
CA ARG A 329 -12.14 -4.08 9.50
C ARG A 329 -11.80 -3.46 10.85
N ALA A 330 -12.61 -3.72 11.88
CA ALA A 330 -12.36 -3.26 13.24
C ALA A 330 -11.06 -3.87 13.81
N ALA A 331 -10.80 -5.16 13.55
CA ALA A 331 -9.54 -5.81 13.94
C ALA A 331 -8.33 -5.12 13.29
N ILE A 332 -8.35 -4.83 11.99
CA ILE A 332 -7.29 -4.08 11.30
C ILE A 332 -7.09 -2.70 11.94
N SER A 333 -8.19 -1.98 12.19
CA SER A 333 -8.13 -0.65 12.81
C SER A 333 -7.51 -0.71 14.22
N ALA A 334 -7.90 -1.70 15.02
CA ALA A 334 -7.35 -1.93 16.35
C ALA A 334 -5.84 -2.24 16.33
N LEU A 335 -5.39 -3.08 15.38
CA LEU A 335 -3.97 -3.40 15.20
C LEU A 335 -3.16 -2.15 14.85
N ARG A 336 -3.67 -1.30 13.99
CA ARG A 336 -3.04 -0.02 13.62
C ARG A 336 -3.02 0.98 14.77
N ALA A 337 -3.99 0.88 15.69
CA ALA A 337 -4.03 1.65 16.94
C ALA A 337 -3.19 1.02 18.07
N ASN A 338 -2.31 0.06 17.76
CA ASN A 338 -1.46 -0.66 18.71
C ASN A 338 -2.21 -1.47 19.79
N ALA A 339 -3.43 -1.93 19.51
CA ALA A 339 -4.11 -2.88 20.39
C ALA A 339 -3.38 -4.23 20.43
N ALA A 340 -3.61 -5.02 21.49
CA ALA A 340 -3.06 -6.36 21.63
C ALA A 340 -3.54 -7.24 20.45
N PRO A 341 -2.64 -7.76 19.59
CA PRO A 341 -3.03 -8.45 18.36
C PRO A 341 -3.93 -9.66 18.61
N GLN A 342 -3.61 -10.46 19.62
CA GLN A 342 -4.40 -11.63 19.96
C GLN A 342 -5.83 -11.24 20.34
N LEU A 343 -6.01 -10.24 21.19
CA LEU A 343 -7.33 -9.80 21.64
C LEU A 343 -8.17 -9.25 20.47
N ALA A 344 -7.57 -8.45 19.59
CA ALA A 344 -8.26 -7.88 18.43
C ALA A 344 -8.80 -8.97 17.50
N ILE A 345 -8.00 -10.02 17.24
CA ILE A 345 -8.39 -11.12 16.37
C ILE A 345 -9.38 -12.07 17.10
N GLU A 346 -9.22 -12.33 18.39
CA GLU A 346 -10.16 -13.14 19.18
C GLU A 346 -11.55 -12.51 19.21
N VAL A 347 -11.67 -11.19 19.39
CA VAL A 347 -12.94 -10.47 19.33
C VAL A 347 -13.61 -10.64 17.96
N MET A 348 -12.85 -10.55 16.86
CA MET A 348 -13.35 -10.83 15.52
C MET A 348 -13.87 -12.28 15.42
N MET A 349 -13.15 -13.27 15.97
CA MET A 349 -13.55 -14.68 15.93
C MET A 349 -14.83 -14.97 16.73
N LEU A 350 -15.09 -14.24 17.81
CA LEU A 350 -16.31 -14.37 18.59
C LEU A 350 -17.55 -13.89 17.83
N ASN A 351 -17.40 -12.92 16.92
CA ASN A 351 -18.49 -12.39 16.10
C ASN A 351 -18.80 -13.25 14.88
N LEU A 352 -18.06 -14.34 14.65
CA LEU A 352 -18.39 -15.27 13.57
C LEU A 352 -19.68 -16.04 13.87
N PRO A 353 -20.62 -16.16 12.90
CA PRO A 353 -21.86 -16.92 13.08
C PRO A 353 -21.59 -18.38 13.44
N ALA A 354 -22.48 -18.97 14.24
CA ALA A 354 -22.44 -20.40 14.53
C ALA A 354 -22.97 -21.18 13.34
N ILE A 355 -22.05 -21.67 12.48
CA ILE A 355 -22.38 -22.45 11.28
C ILE A 355 -22.29 -23.92 11.65
N THR A 356 -23.43 -24.62 11.66
CA THR A 356 -23.47 -26.06 11.77
C THR A 356 -23.31 -26.65 10.38
N ARG A 357 -22.19 -27.31 10.08
CA ARG A 357 -22.14 -28.18 8.90
C ARG A 357 -23.24 -29.26 9.04
N PRO A 358 -24.10 -29.47 8.04
CA PRO A 358 -24.90 -30.68 8.04
C PRO A 358 -23.95 -31.87 8.10
N VAL A 359 -24.13 -32.72 9.12
CA VAL A 359 -23.36 -33.96 9.26
C VAL A 359 -23.60 -34.72 7.96
N GLY A 360 -22.56 -34.87 7.14
CA GLY A 360 -22.61 -35.57 5.88
C GLY A 360 -23.10 -36.99 6.12
N THR A 361 -24.18 -37.34 5.45
CA THR A 361 -24.67 -38.72 5.29
C THR A 361 -23.76 -39.49 4.38
#